data_87049420b54d3de89e10c0fcbce5f135
#
_entry.id   87049420b54d3de89e10c0fcbce5f135
#
_cell.length_a   1.000
_cell.length_b   1.000
_cell.length_c   1.000
_cell.angle_alpha   90.00
_cell.angle_beta   90.00
_cell.angle_gamma   90.00
#
_symmetry.space_group_name_H-M   'P 1'
#
loop_
_entity.id
_entity.type
_entity.pdbx_description
1 polymer ?
#
loop_
_entity_poly.entity_id
_entity_poly.type
_entity_poly.pdbx_seq_one_letter_code
_entity_poly.pdbx_strand_id
1 'polypeptide(L)'
;MQIVMFMIKEKYYAIESKNVEEITQQLTWTPVPTAPEWVQGLINLRGEVLTLINFQQLLYPDGGGEDLCYNRTIILSTEIGKIALMVDNVEEVTNIEPADIELADNSAQGKVAGVVSIKDKIVSVLNLDALLPKSEGE
;
A
#
# COMPACT_ATOMS: atom_id res chain seq x y z
N MET A 1 15.81 -9.71 3.93
CA MET A 1 14.50 -9.41 3.32
C MET A 1 14.58 -8.04 2.67
N GLN A 2 14.26 -7.98 1.40
CA GLN A 2 14.32 -6.71 0.68
C GLN A 2 12.96 -6.04 0.69
N ILE A 3 12.94 -4.77 0.99
CA ILE A 3 11.68 -4.02 1.05
C ILE A 3 11.75 -2.77 0.19
N VAL A 4 10.58 -2.29 -0.20
CA VAL A 4 10.42 -1.01 -0.89
C VAL A 4 9.80 -0.06 0.11
N MET A 5 10.48 1.05 0.39
CA MET A 5 10.01 2.03 1.34
C MET A 5 9.37 3.19 0.60
N PHE A 6 8.18 3.58 1.02
CA PHE A 6 7.44 4.65 0.36
C PHE A 6 6.75 5.54 1.39
N MET A 7 6.26 6.67 0.94
CA MET A 7 5.61 7.66 1.79
C MET A 7 4.17 7.87 1.40
N ILE A 8 3.33 8.02 2.40
CA ILE A 8 1.96 8.49 2.23
C ILE A 8 1.72 9.52 3.32
N LYS A 9 1.46 10.76 2.94
CA LYS A 9 1.18 11.86 3.88
C LYS A 9 2.22 11.93 4.98
N GLU A 10 3.48 11.96 4.57
CA GLU A 10 4.60 12.16 5.51
C GLU A 10 4.84 10.98 6.44
N LYS A 11 4.19 9.87 6.22
CA LYS A 11 4.46 8.66 6.98
C LYS A 11 5.14 7.65 6.09
N TYR A 12 5.99 6.85 6.70
CA TYR A 12 6.78 5.87 5.96
C TYR A 12 6.22 4.48 6.09
N TYR A 13 6.18 3.78 4.99
CA TYR A 13 5.68 2.40 4.93
C TYR A 13 6.63 1.57 4.11
N ALA A 14 6.57 0.27 4.29
CA ALA A 14 7.40 -0.64 3.52
C ALA A 14 6.61 -1.88 3.16
N ILE A 15 6.97 -2.46 2.03
CA ILE A 15 6.36 -3.70 1.59
C ILE A 15 7.46 -4.54 0.97
N GLU A 16 7.33 -5.86 1.05
CA GLU A 16 8.37 -6.72 0.51
C GLU A 16 8.49 -6.54 -0.99
N SER A 17 9.71 -6.39 -1.47
CA SER A 17 9.92 -6.12 -2.88
C SER A 17 9.51 -7.29 -3.76
N LYS A 18 9.49 -8.50 -3.22
CA LYS A 18 9.08 -9.65 -4.03
C LYS A 18 7.64 -9.54 -4.49
N ASN A 19 6.84 -8.73 -3.81
CA ASN A 19 5.44 -8.55 -4.17
C ASN A 19 5.22 -7.35 -5.09
N VAL A 20 6.26 -6.60 -5.40
CA VAL A 20 6.13 -5.42 -6.23
C VAL A 20 6.45 -5.80 -7.66
N GLU A 21 5.45 -5.65 -8.55
CA GLU A 21 5.66 -5.94 -9.95
C GLU A 21 6.34 -4.79 -10.65
N GLU A 22 5.96 -3.60 -10.28
CA GLU A 22 6.48 -2.44 -10.98
C GLU A 22 6.11 -1.18 -10.20
N ILE A 23 6.87 -0.12 -10.37
CA ILE A 23 6.59 1.18 -9.80
C ILE A 23 6.51 2.14 -10.97
N THR A 24 5.40 2.86 -11.09
CA THR A 24 5.23 3.76 -12.20
C THR A 24 4.68 5.09 -11.68
N GLN A 25 4.48 6.03 -12.57
CA GLN A 25 4.05 7.34 -12.15
C GLN A 25 2.55 7.37 -11.90
N GLN A 26 2.03 8.54 -11.63
CA GLN A 26 0.61 8.72 -11.45
C GLN A 26 -0.14 8.27 -12.69
N LEU A 27 -1.23 7.56 -12.49
CA LEU A 27 -2.05 7.09 -13.59
C LEU A 27 -3.45 7.66 -13.46
N THR A 28 -4.09 7.88 -14.57
CA THR A 28 -5.47 8.34 -14.59
C THR A 28 -6.39 7.18 -14.25
N TRP A 29 -7.43 7.46 -13.48
CA TRP A 29 -8.33 6.39 -13.07
C TRP A 29 -9.77 6.77 -13.35
N THR A 30 -10.65 5.75 -13.37
CA THR A 30 -12.08 5.92 -13.54
C THR A 30 -12.77 5.51 -12.24
N PRO A 31 -13.57 6.38 -11.63
CA PRO A 31 -14.25 6.03 -10.38
C PRO A 31 -15.23 4.88 -10.59
N VAL A 32 -15.42 4.08 -9.54
CA VAL A 32 -16.37 2.98 -9.56
C VAL A 32 -17.51 3.33 -8.62
N PRO A 33 -18.74 3.50 -9.12
CA PRO A 33 -19.86 3.86 -8.25
C PRO A 33 -20.11 2.77 -7.23
N THR A 34 -20.45 3.18 -6.03
CA THR A 34 -20.81 2.30 -4.91
C THR A 34 -19.67 1.39 -4.43
N ALA A 35 -18.45 1.63 -4.88
CA ALA A 35 -17.32 0.89 -4.36
C ALA A 35 -16.95 1.40 -2.97
N PRO A 36 -16.25 0.60 -2.17
CA PRO A 36 -15.76 1.07 -0.88
C PRO A 36 -14.87 2.29 -1.04
N GLU A 37 -14.75 3.08 0.01
CA GLU A 37 -13.99 4.32 -0.09
C GLU A 37 -12.52 4.09 -0.33
N TRP A 38 -11.98 2.94 0.03
CA TRP A 38 -10.57 2.67 -0.22
C TRP A 38 -10.30 2.29 -1.69
N VAL A 39 -11.33 2.09 -2.48
CA VAL A 39 -11.16 1.89 -3.92
C VAL A 39 -11.23 3.25 -4.58
N GLN A 40 -10.08 3.73 -5.05
CA GLN A 40 -10.05 5.02 -5.73
C GLN A 40 -10.71 4.92 -7.10
N GLY A 41 -10.50 3.81 -7.79
CA GLY A 41 -11.08 3.63 -9.10
C GLY A 41 -10.37 2.51 -9.84
N LEU A 42 -10.53 2.49 -11.14
CA LEU A 42 -9.88 1.51 -11.99
C LEU A 42 -8.88 2.21 -12.90
N ILE A 43 -7.76 1.54 -13.15
CA ILE A 43 -6.78 2.04 -14.10
C ILE A 43 -6.58 1.01 -15.18
N ASN A 44 -6.10 1.47 -16.32
CA ASN A 44 -5.74 0.58 -17.41
C ASN A 44 -4.23 0.67 -17.58
N LEU A 45 -3.54 -0.43 -17.35
CA LEU A 45 -2.11 -0.47 -17.47
C LEU A 45 -1.78 -1.46 -18.57
N ARG A 46 -1.42 -0.93 -19.71
CA ARG A 46 -1.03 -1.73 -20.86
C ARG A 46 -2.07 -2.80 -21.20
N GLY A 47 -3.34 -2.40 -21.18
CA GLY A 47 -4.42 -3.31 -21.55
C GLY A 47 -4.97 -4.13 -20.39
N GLU A 48 -4.39 -4.02 -19.23
CA GLU A 48 -4.86 -4.76 -18.06
C GLU A 48 -5.55 -3.80 -17.10
N VAL A 49 -6.76 -4.15 -16.65
CA VAL A 49 -7.52 -3.29 -15.76
C VAL A 49 -7.23 -3.70 -14.34
N LEU A 50 -6.78 -2.73 -13.55
CA LEU A 50 -6.43 -2.98 -12.16
C LEU A 50 -7.20 -2.04 -11.24
N THR A 51 -7.43 -2.48 -10.01
CA THR A 51 -8.05 -1.63 -9.00
C THR A 51 -7.00 -0.74 -8.38
N LEU A 52 -7.27 0.55 -8.33
CA LEU A 52 -6.39 1.52 -7.69
C LEU A 52 -6.85 1.73 -6.28
N ILE A 53 -5.99 1.46 -5.32
CA ILE A 53 -6.30 1.45 -3.91
C ILE A 53 -5.78 2.70 -3.24
N ASN A 54 -6.64 3.34 -2.45
CA ASN A 54 -6.22 4.43 -1.58
C ASN A 54 -5.91 3.83 -0.22
N PHE A 55 -4.63 3.56 0.03
CA PHE A 55 -4.22 2.84 1.23
C PHE A 55 -4.54 3.64 2.49
N GLN A 56 -4.52 4.96 2.41
CA GLN A 56 -4.82 5.77 3.57
C GLN A 56 -6.26 5.55 4.04
N GLN A 57 -7.19 5.37 3.12
CA GLN A 57 -8.56 5.07 3.50
C GLN A 57 -8.67 3.70 4.14
N LEU A 58 -7.84 2.75 3.72
CA LEU A 58 -7.83 1.45 4.37
C LEU A 58 -7.38 1.53 5.81
N LEU A 59 -6.34 2.33 6.08
CA LEU A 59 -5.79 2.43 7.42
C LEU A 59 -6.60 3.34 8.32
N TYR A 60 -7.16 4.39 7.76
CA TYR A 60 -7.88 5.40 8.55
C TYR A 60 -9.24 5.66 7.93
N PRO A 61 -10.17 4.71 8.06
CA PRO A 61 -11.47 4.86 7.38
C PRO A 61 -12.28 6.03 7.90
N ASP A 62 -12.01 6.48 9.13
CA ASP A 62 -12.82 7.52 9.72
C ASP A 62 -12.31 8.91 9.44
N GLY A 63 -11.31 9.05 8.65
CA GLY A 63 -10.95 10.40 8.32
C GLY A 63 -9.51 10.60 8.11
N GLY A 64 -9.06 10.99 7.13
CA GLY A 64 -7.68 11.23 6.90
C GLY A 64 -7.25 10.91 5.52
N GLY A 65 -8.18 10.60 4.67
CA GLY A 65 -7.78 10.19 3.35
C GLY A 65 -7.84 11.26 2.30
N GLU A 66 -8.26 12.45 2.70
CA GLU A 66 -8.58 13.38 1.66
C GLU A 66 -7.38 14.08 1.07
N ASP A 67 -6.27 14.10 1.72
CA ASP A 67 -5.17 14.89 1.21
C ASP A 67 -3.99 14.08 0.72
N LEU A 68 -4.23 12.87 0.29
CA LEU A 68 -3.17 12.05 -0.26
C LEU A 68 -2.69 12.67 -1.56
N CYS A 69 -1.39 12.90 -1.65
CA CYS A 69 -0.80 13.45 -2.85
C CYS A 69 -0.33 12.29 -3.72
N TYR A 70 -1.12 11.94 -4.71
CA TYR A 70 -0.85 10.77 -5.53
C TYR A 70 0.18 11.11 -6.59
N ASN A 71 1.39 10.59 -6.46
CA ASN A 71 2.44 10.86 -7.42
C ASN A 71 3.03 9.62 -8.06
N ARG A 72 2.95 8.49 -7.36
CA ARG A 72 3.51 7.24 -7.87
C ARG A 72 2.52 6.12 -7.63
N THR A 73 2.62 5.09 -8.46
CA THR A 73 1.76 3.92 -8.35
C THR A 73 2.66 2.71 -8.15
N ILE A 74 2.35 1.91 -7.14
CA ILE A 74 3.07 0.65 -6.90
C ILE A 74 2.14 -0.47 -7.32
N ILE A 75 2.55 -1.26 -8.29
CA ILE A 75 1.75 -2.39 -8.76
C ILE A 75 2.17 -3.60 -7.96
N LEU A 76 1.23 -4.19 -7.25
CA LEU A 76 1.49 -5.32 -6.37
C LEU A 76 0.89 -6.58 -6.93
N SER A 77 1.60 -7.68 -6.74
CA SER A 77 1.10 -8.98 -7.11
C SER A 77 0.64 -9.68 -5.82
N THR A 78 -0.63 -10.00 -5.75
CA THR A 78 -1.20 -10.66 -4.58
C THR A 78 -1.77 -11.99 -4.99
N GLU A 79 -2.22 -12.76 -4.00
CA GLU A 79 -2.81 -14.06 -4.30
C GLU A 79 -4.09 -13.94 -5.10
N ILE A 80 -4.77 -12.82 -5.00
CA ILE A 80 -6.00 -12.64 -5.75
C ILE A 80 -5.79 -11.86 -7.04
N GLY A 81 -4.55 -11.54 -7.38
CA GLY A 81 -4.26 -10.84 -8.61
C GLY A 81 -3.48 -9.58 -8.35
N LYS A 82 -3.38 -8.75 -9.36
CA LYS A 82 -2.61 -7.51 -9.24
C LYS A 82 -3.49 -6.37 -8.78
N ILE A 83 -2.93 -5.50 -7.97
CA ILE A 83 -3.60 -4.28 -7.55
C ILE A 83 -2.61 -3.12 -7.68
N ALA A 84 -3.13 -1.92 -7.70
CA ALA A 84 -2.31 -0.71 -7.80
C ALA A 84 -2.51 0.11 -6.54
N LEU A 85 -1.42 0.59 -5.97
CA LEU A 85 -1.46 1.31 -4.71
C LEU A 85 -1.02 2.75 -4.95
N MET A 86 -1.82 3.70 -4.50
CA MET A 86 -1.50 5.12 -4.61
C MET A 86 -0.53 5.52 -3.52
N VAL A 87 0.57 6.16 -3.88
CA VAL A 87 1.52 6.64 -2.86
C VAL A 87 2.00 8.03 -3.25
N ASP A 88 2.53 8.76 -2.27
CA ASP A 88 3.12 10.06 -2.51
C ASP A 88 4.44 9.92 -3.23
N ASN A 89 5.28 9.04 -2.74
CA ASN A 89 6.63 8.94 -3.22
C ASN A 89 7.24 7.60 -2.83
N VAL A 90 8.15 7.12 -3.63
CA VAL A 90 8.90 5.91 -3.30
C VAL A 90 10.28 6.35 -2.88
N GLU A 91 10.69 5.97 -1.66
CA GLU A 91 11.94 6.47 -1.11
C GLU A 91 13.14 5.64 -1.51
N GLU A 92 13.09 4.36 -1.27
CA GLU A 92 14.26 3.53 -1.59
C GLU A 92 13.91 2.06 -1.44
N VAL A 93 14.77 1.24 -2.00
CA VAL A 93 14.72 -0.21 -1.83
C VAL A 93 15.89 -0.56 -0.94
N THR A 94 15.65 -1.27 0.15
CA THR A 94 16.71 -1.58 1.10
C THR A 94 16.49 -2.94 1.70
N ASN A 95 17.49 -3.45 2.41
CA ASN A 95 17.39 -4.75 3.05
C ASN A 95 17.26 -4.58 4.55
N ILE A 96 16.40 -5.38 5.16
CA ILE A 96 16.29 -5.43 6.61
C ILE A 96 16.25 -6.89 7.01
N GLU A 97 16.52 -7.15 8.30
CA GLU A 97 16.38 -8.49 8.83
C GLU A 97 14.99 -8.64 9.41
N PRO A 98 14.34 -9.78 9.22
CA PRO A 98 13.02 -9.94 9.84
C PRO A 98 13.06 -9.72 11.35
N ALA A 99 14.18 -9.99 12.00
CA ALA A 99 14.27 -9.77 13.43
C ALA A 99 14.29 -8.30 13.81
N ASP A 100 14.54 -7.40 12.84
CA ASP A 100 14.52 -5.97 13.12
C ASP A 100 13.11 -5.42 13.22
N ILE A 101 12.12 -6.17 12.80
CA ILE A 101 10.75 -5.71 12.80
C ILE A 101 10.15 -5.95 14.18
N GLU A 102 9.71 -4.87 14.83
CA GLU A 102 9.04 -5.00 16.10
C GLU A 102 7.57 -5.16 15.85
N LEU A 103 6.99 -6.19 16.42
CA LEU A 103 5.57 -6.45 16.19
C LEU A 103 4.73 -5.32 16.76
N ALA A 104 3.71 -4.96 16.03
CA ALA A 104 2.81 -3.90 16.45
C ALA A 104 1.52 -4.52 16.95
N ASP A 105 1.08 -4.05 18.11
CA ASP A 105 -0.16 -4.55 18.67
C ASP A 105 -1.30 -3.70 18.16
N ASN A 106 -2.37 -4.33 17.74
CA ASN A 106 -3.60 -3.63 17.38
C ASN A 106 -3.45 -2.62 16.27
N SER A 107 -2.47 -2.76 15.43
CA SER A 107 -2.25 -1.78 14.41
C SER A 107 -3.11 -2.07 13.20
N ALA A 108 -4.05 -1.18 12.91
CA ALA A 108 -4.79 -1.21 11.66
C ALA A 108 -5.35 -2.59 11.35
N GLN A 109 -5.83 -3.29 12.35
CA GLN A 109 -6.51 -4.57 12.14
C GLN A 109 -5.62 -5.59 11.46
N GLY A 110 -4.35 -5.59 11.79
CA GLY A 110 -3.44 -6.57 11.22
C GLY A 110 -2.84 -6.18 9.89
N LYS A 111 -3.20 -5.02 9.35
CA LYS A 111 -2.65 -4.59 8.07
C LYS A 111 -1.19 -4.19 8.18
N VAL A 112 -0.74 -3.86 9.38
CA VAL A 112 0.66 -3.52 9.64
C VAL A 112 1.26 -4.69 10.40
N ALA A 113 2.30 -5.30 9.82
CA ALA A 113 2.96 -6.43 10.47
C ALA A 113 3.80 -5.98 11.63
N GLY A 114 4.35 -4.77 11.57
CA GLY A 114 5.20 -4.26 12.63
C GLY A 114 5.88 -2.99 12.17
N VAL A 115 6.82 -2.53 12.96
CA VAL A 115 7.57 -1.32 12.62
C VAL A 115 9.05 -1.61 12.63
N VAL A 116 9.80 -0.87 11.85
CA VAL A 116 11.24 -1.00 11.80
C VAL A 116 11.82 0.40 11.70
N SER A 117 13.00 0.60 12.25
CA SER A 117 13.68 1.89 12.17
C SER A 117 14.71 1.81 11.05
N ILE A 118 14.60 2.70 10.08
CA ILE A 118 15.51 2.75 8.96
C ILE A 118 16.01 4.17 8.85
N LYS A 119 17.31 4.38 9.05
CA LYS A 119 17.92 5.70 8.92
C LYS A 119 17.16 6.74 9.73
N ASP A 120 16.88 6.40 10.97
CA ASP A 120 16.19 7.29 11.91
C ASP A 120 14.73 7.55 11.58
N LYS A 121 14.15 6.80 10.66
CA LYS A 121 12.75 6.92 10.33
C LYS A 121 11.99 5.70 10.83
N ILE A 122 10.80 5.94 11.35
CA ILE A 122 9.94 4.84 11.78
C ILE A 122 9.11 4.41 10.60
N VAL A 123 9.25 3.17 10.19
CA VAL A 123 8.64 2.66 8.98
C VAL A 123 7.69 1.54 9.36
N SER A 124 6.43 1.64 8.92
CA SER A 124 5.44 0.59 9.17
C SER A 124 5.52 -0.43 8.05
N VAL A 125 5.77 -1.67 8.41
CA VAL A 125 5.88 -2.76 7.44
C VAL A 125 4.50 -3.35 7.23
N LEU A 126 4.03 -3.36 6.00
CA LEU A 126 2.67 -3.78 5.71
C LEU A 126 2.57 -5.28 5.59
N ASN A 127 1.44 -5.80 6.03
CA ASN A 127 1.13 -7.22 5.90
C ASN A 127 0.27 -7.38 4.66
N LEU A 128 0.88 -7.79 3.56
CA LEU A 128 0.17 -7.84 2.29
C LEU A 128 -1.02 -8.78 2.34
N ASP A 129 -0.91 -9.88 3.09
CA ASP A 129 -2.01 -10.83 3.16
C ASP A 129 -3.23 -10.24 3.82
N ALA A 130 -3.07 -9.26 4.69
CA ALA A 130 -4.18 -8.62 5.38
C ALA A 130 -4.49 -7.23 4.85
N LEU A 131 -3.79 -6.81 3.78
CA LEU A 131 -3.91 -5.46 3.31
C LEU A 131 -5.31 -5.12 2.84
N LEU A 132 -5.93 -6.00 2.09
CA LEU A 132 -7.27 -5.76 1.60
C LEU A 132 -8.27 -6.53 2.45
N PRO A 133 -9.43 -5.95 2.72
CA PRO A 133 -10.46 -6.67 3.43
C PRO A 133 -10.86 -7.88 2.61
N LYS A 134 -11.08 -9.00 3.27
CA LYS A 134 -11.59 -10.13 2.58
C LYS A 134 -13.00 -9.85 2.21
N SER A 135 -13.30 -10.18 0.97
CA SER A 135 -14.58 -9.91 0.54
C SER A 135 -15.51 -10.84 1.13
N GLU A 136 -16.55 -10.38 1.68
CA GLU A 136 -17.42 -11.21 2.26
C GLU A 136 -18.27 -11.74 1.32
N GLY A 137 -18.62 -12.76 1.43
CA GLY A 137 -19.51 -13.34 0.55
C GLY A 137 -18.92 -13.59 -0.73
N GLU A 138 -17.68 -13.35 -0.78
CA GLU A 138 -17.15 -13.67 -1.95
C GLU A 138 -16.46 -14.67 -1.80
#